data_6679677362974fb7d796e1821213fc6f
#
_entry.id   6679677362974fb7d796e1821213fc6f
#
_cell.length_a   1.000
_cell.length_b   1.000
_cell.length_c   1.000
_cell.angle_alpha   90.00
_cell.angle_beta   90.00
_cell.angle_gamma   90.00
#
_symmetry.space_group_name_H-M   'P 1'
#
loop_
_entity.id
_entity.type
_entity.pdbx_description
1 polymer ?
#
loop_
_entity_poly.entity_id
_entity_poly.type
_entity_poly.pdbx_seq_one_letter_code
_entity_poly.pdbx_strand_id
1 'polypeptide(L)'
;MWLINSSIGRKVVMSVTGIALILFLTFHCCMNIVALFSGEAYNMICELLGANWYAVVATLGLAALAVIHIVYAFILTAQNRTARGNSRYYVATTVNAGKVEWASKNMLVLGIIICLGLLLHLFNFWYNMMFAEIMGFSAGHLPSDGFAFIIDTFQNPVFVVLYLIWLCAIWFHLTHGFWSAMQTLGISGKIWLCRWKWIGGIYVTLLMLGFLVVVLAFAFKLAPSLYCYAGCC
;
A
#
# COMPACT_ATOMS: atom_id res chain seq x y z
N MET A 1 27.48 -1.91 -13.11
CA MET A 1 26.35 -0.95 -12.99
C MET A 1 26.31 -0.41 -11.57
N TRP A 2 26.42 0.90 -11.38
CA TRP A 2 26.49 1.56 -10.06
C TRP A 2 25.21 1.30 -9.20
N LEU A 3 24.02 1.40 -9.80
CA LEU A 3 22.73 1.22 -9.11
C LEU A 3 22.54 -0.17 -8.46
N ILE A 4 23.12 -1.22 -9.03
CA ILE A 4 22.95 -2.59 -8.54
C ILE A 4 24.05 -2.96 -7.54
N ASN A 5 25.29 -2.51 -7.78
CA ASN A 5 26.46 -2.99 -7.04
C ASN A 5 26.84 -2.10 -5.85
N SER A 6 26.36 -0.84 -5.78
CA SER A 6 26.65 0.03 -4.64
C SER A 6 25.53 -0.02 -3.58
N SER A 7 25.91 0.11 -2.31
CA SER A 7 24.97 0.19 -1.20
C SER A 7 24.03 1.42 -1.31
N ILE A 8 24.56 2.53 -1.84
CA ILE A 8 23.79 3.76 -2.07
C ILE A 8 22.80 3.56 -3.22
N GLY A 9 23.24 2.98 -4.35
CA GLY A 9 22.38 2.72 -5.50
C GLY A 9 21.17 1.86 -5.15
N ARG A 10 21.38 0.81 -4.36
CA ARG A 10 20.27 -0.05 -3.88
C ARG A 10 19.26 0.71 -3.02
N LYS A 11 19.71 1.61 -2.14
CA LYS A 11 18.83 2.46 -1.33
C LYS A 11 18.06 3.46 -2.20
N VAL A 12 18.69 4.01 -3.25
CA VAL A 12 18.01 4.91 -4.20
C VAL A 12 16.90 4.16 -4.95
N VAL A 13 17.18 2.96 -5.48
CA VAL A 13 16.14 2.13 -6.13
C VAL A 13 14.98 1.86 -5.17
N MET A 14 15.28 1.47 -3.92
CA MET A 14 14.29 1.25 -2.87
C MET A 14 13.42 2.49 -2.62
N SER A 15 14.03 3.67 -2.57
CA SER A 15 13.32 4.93 -2.32
C SER A 15 12.45 5.36 -3.50
N VAL A 16 12.95 5.23 -4.72
CA VAL A 16 12.21 5.58 -5.94
C VAL A 16 10.99 4.66 -6.12
N THR A 17 11.20 3.34 -5.98
CA THR A 17 10.09 2.37 -6.06
C THR A 17 9.08 2.59 -4.94
N GLY A 18 9.52 2.89 -3.71
CA GLY A 18 8.64 3.20 -2.59
C GLY A 18 7.79 4.44 -2.83
N ILE A 19 8.37 5.53 -3.35
CA ILE A 19 7.62 6.74 -3.69
C ILE A 19 6.61 6.47 -4.81
N ALA A 20 6.98 5.73 -5.86
CA ALA A 20 6.07 5.37 -6.93
C ALA A 20 4.87 4.55 -6.40
N LEU A 21 5.10 3.61 -5.48
CA LEU A 21 4.03 2.86 -4.83
C LEU A 21 3.14 3.75 -3.94
N ILE A 22 3.68 4.74 -3.24
CA ILE A 22 2.91 5.72 -2.47
C ILE A 22 2.02 6.57 -3.38
N LEU A 23 2.53 7.03 -4.52
CA LEU A 23 1.74 7.78 -5.51
C LEU A 23 0.60 6.94 -6.07
N PHE A 24 0.86 5.67 -6.40
CA PHE A 24 -0.19 4.73 -6.79
C PHE A 24 -1.23 4.56 -5.67
N LEU A 25 -0.80 4.37 -4.42
CA LEU A 25 -1.71 4.19 -3.30
C LEU A 25 -2.60 5.42 -3.08
N THR A 26 -2.07 6.62 -3.33
CA THR A 26 -2.86 7.88 -3.28
C THR A 26 -3.94 7.90 -4.35
N PHE A 27 -3.56 7.61 -5.60
CA PHE A 27 -4.51 7.48 -6.70
C PHE A 27 -5.58 6.42 -6.38
N HIS A 28 -5.16 5.25 -5.91
CA HIS A 28 -6.04 4.14 -5.56
C HIS A 28 -7.03 4.54 -4.43
N CYS A 29 -6.58 5.27 -3.42
CA CYS A 29 -7.44 5.80 -2.36
C CYS A 29 -8.51 6.75 -2.93
N CYS A 30 -8.09 7.71 -3.78
CA CYS A 30 -9.03 8.66 -4.40
C CYS A 30 -10.11 7.94 -5.21
N MET A 31 -9.74 6.92 -5.98
CA MET A 31 -10.71 6.14 -6.76
C MET A 31 -11.67 5.36 -5.84
N ASN A 32 -11.17 4.75 -4.77
CA ASN A 32 -12.01 3.99 -3.84
C ASN A 32 -12.97 4.89 -3.02
N ILE A 33 -12.62 6.13 -2.73
CA ILE A 33 -13.51 7.08 -2.05
C ILE A 33 -14.78 7.36 -2.88
N VAL A 34 -14.71 7.29 -4.21
CA VAL A 34 -15.90 7.46 -5.09
C VAL A 34 -16.96 6.42 -4.78
N ALA A 35 -16.58 5.19 -4.40
CA ALA A 35 -17.51 4.14 -4.02
C ALA A 35 -18.42 4.52 -2.84
N LEU A 36 -18.00 5.42 -1.96
CA LEU A 36 -18.83 5.90 -0.85
C LEU A 36 -20.06 6.69 -1.31
N PHE A 37 -19.93 7.39 -2.44
CA PHE A 37 -20.94 8.33 -2.92
C PHE A 37 -21.80 7.75 -4.05
N SER A 38 -21.20 6.98 -4.97
CA SER A 38 -21.89 6.40 -6.12
C SER A 38 -21.26 5.07 -6.55
N GLY A 39 -22.06 3.99 -6.48
CA GLY A 39 -21.66 2.69 -6.99
C GLY A 39 -21.52 2.68 -8.52
N GLU A 40 -22.42 3.41 -9.22
CA GLU A 40 -22.36 3.53 -10.68
C GLU A 40 -21.09 4.25 -11.14
N ALA A 41 -20.76 5.40 -10.55
CA ALA A 41 -19.53 6.11 -10.87
C ALA A 41 -18.28 5.28 -10.55
N TYR A 42 -18.31 4.49 -9.48
CA TYR A 42 -17.21 3.58 -9.16
C TYR A 42 -17.08 2.45 -10.20
N ASN A 43 -18.20 1.87 -10.66
CA ASN A 43 -18.18 0.84 -11.68
C ASN A 43 -17.70 1.38 -13.03
N MET A 44 -18.03 2.64 -13.40
CA MET A 44 -17.44 3.30 -14.57
C MET A 44 -15.90 3.41 -14.47
N ILE A 45 -15.37 3.70 -13.28
CA ILE A 45 -13.93 3.71 -13.04
C ILE A 45 -13.35 2.30 -13.18
N CYS A 46 -14.03 1.28 -12.65
CA CYS A 46 -13.60 -0.11 -12.77
C CYS A 46 -13.59 -0.58 -14.22
N GLU A 47 -14.57 -0.22 -15.02
CA GLU A 47 -14.61 -0.50 -16.45
C GLU A 47 -13.48 0.21 -17.21
N LEU A 48 -13.23 1.50 -16.91
CA LEU A 48 -12.14 2.26 -17.51
C LEU A 48 -10.76 1.67 -17.18
N LEU A 49 -10.56 1.19 -15.95
CA LEU A 49 -9.30 0.63 -15.45
C LEU A 49 -9.27 -0.91 -15.47
N GLY A 50 -10.24 -1.56 -16.14
CA GLY A 50 -10.36 -3.00 -16.25
C GLY A 50 -9.33 -3.61 -17.23
N ALA A 51 -9.74 -4.55 -18.10
CA ALA A 51 -8.85 -5.26 -19.01
C ALA A 51 -8.43 -4.47 -20.28
N ASN A 52 -8.58 -3.15 -20.26
CA ASN A 52 -8.09 -2.28 -21.34
C ASN A 52 -6.56 -2.36 -21.45
N TRP A 53 -6.02 -2.29 -22.66
CA TRP A 53 -4.58 -2.47 -22.92
C TRP A 53 -3.68 -1.55 -22.08
N TYR A 54 -4.07 -0.28 -21.90
CA TYR A 54 -3.31 0.69 -21.11
C TYR A 54 -3.34 0.37 -19.62
N ALA A 55 -4.48 -0.12 -19.10
CA ALA A 55 -4.62 -0.53 -17.71
C ALA A 55 -3.82 -1.81 -17.40
N VAL A 56 -3.79 -2.75 -18.34
CA VAL A 56 -2.96 -3.97 -18.26
C VAL A 56 -1.48 -3.59 -18.22
N VAL A 57 -1.02 -2.71 -19.12
CA VAL A 57 0.37 -2.24 -19.13
C VAL A 57 0.73 -1.51 -17.84
N ALA A 58 -0.16 -0.64 -17.34
CA ALA A 58 0.04 0.06 -16.07
C ALA A 58 0.12 -0.92 -14.87
N THR A 59 -0.74 -1.93 -14.85
CA THR A 59 -0.75 -2.98 -13.82
C THR A 59 0.53 -3.83 -13.85
N LEU A 60 1.02 -4.19 -15.03
CA LEU A 60 2.31 -4.90 -15.18
C LEU A 60 3.47 -4.02 -14.71
N GLY A 61 3.47 -2.73 -15.04
CA GLY A 61 4.45 -1.77 -14.54
C GLY A 61 4.43 -1.64 -13.03
N LEU A 62 3.23 -1.56 -12.43
CA LEU A 62 3.06 -1.52 -10.98
C LEU A 62 3.52 -2.82 -10.30
N ALA A 63 3.19 -3.97 -10.88
CA ALA A 63 3.65 -5.27 -10.40
C ALA A 63 5.19 -5.36 -10.44
N ALA A 64 5.82 -4.91 -11.51
CA ALA A 64 7.28 -4.85 -11.61
C ALA A 64 7.89 -3.95 -10.52
N LEU A 65 7.32 -2.76 -10.29
CA LEU A 65 7.76 -1.86 -9.21
C LEU A 65 7.63 -2.51 -7.83
N ALA A 66 6.52 -3.18 -7.56
CA ALA A 66 6.30 -3.89 -6.29
C ALA A 66 7.30 -5.04 -6.11
N VAL A 67 7.53 -5.85 -7.14
CA VAL A 67 8.52 -6.94 -7.10
C VAL A 67 9.92 -6.39 -6.85
N ILE A 68 10.34 -5.34 -7.57
CA ILE A 68 11.64 -4.70 -7.37
C ILE A 68 11.75 -4.19 -5.93
N HIS A 69 10.74 -3.51 -5.42
CA HIS A 69 10.71 -2.99 -4.05
C HIS A 69 10.88 -4.12 -3.02
N ILE A 70 10.14 -5.22 -3.17
CA ILE A 70 10.19 -6.39 -2.28
C ILE A 70 11.57 -7.06 -2.32
N VAL A 71 12.10 -7.31 -3.52
CA VAL A 71 13.41 -7.95 -3.70
C VAL A 71 14.52 -7.11 -3.05
N TYR A 72 14.53 -5.80 -3.31
CA TYR A 72 15.52 -4.91 -2.69
C TYR A 72 15.33 -4.78 -1.18
N ALA A 73 14.11 -4.88 -0.65
CA ALA A 73 13.87 -4.92 0.78
C ALA A 73 14.56 -6.13 1.44
N PHE A 74 14.44 -7.31 0.84
CA PHE A 74 15.13 -8.52 1.33
C PHE A 74 16.65 -8.40 1.22
N ILE A 75 17.17 -7.93 0.08
CA ILE A 75 18.61 -7.73 -0.12
C ILE A 75 19.18 -6.76 0.93
N LEU A 76 18.57 -5.60 1.11
CA LEU A 76 19.02 -4.60 2.07
C LEU A 76 18.89 -5.10 3.51
N THR A 77 17.84 -5.85 3.83
CA THR A 77 17.68 -6.46 5.16
C THR A 77 18.77 -7.48 5.44
N ALA A 78 19.08 -8.37 4.48
CA ALA A 78 20.13 -9.35 4.62
C ALA A 78 21.50 -8.67 4.83
N GLN A 79 21.82 -7.66 4.03
CA GLN A 79 23.07 -6.89 4.16
C GLN A 79 23.19 -6.17 5.50
N ASN A 80 22.10 -5.53 5.95
CA ASN A 80 22.07 -4.86 7.24
C ASN A 80 22.24 -5.84 8.41
N ARG A 81 21.70 -7.05 8.30
CA ARG A 81 21.87 -8.09 9.31
C ARG A 81 23.33 -8.58 9.34
N THR A 82 23.93 -8.85 8.18
CA THR A 82 25.33 -9.27 8.08
C THR A 82 26.27 -8.18 8.61
N ALA A 83 26.06 -6.92 8.25
CA ALA A 83 26.91 -5.80 8.70
C ALA A 83 26.83 -5.54 10.21
N ARG A 84 25.71 -5.89 10.87
CA ARG A 84 25.53 -5.76 12.34
C ARG A 84 26.17 -6.92 13.11
N GLY A 85 26.41 -8.06 12.49
CA GLY A 85 26.94 -9.26 13.13
C GLY A 85 26.10 -9.69 14.34
N ASN A 86 26.74 -10.31 15.34
CA ASN A 86 26.09 -10.72 16.59
C ASN A 86 25.80 -9.57 17.56
N SER A 87 26.27 -8.35 17.29
CA SER A 87 26.06 -7.15 18.09
C SER A 87 24.67 -6.57 17.85
N ARG A 88 23.64 -7.31 18.23
CA ARG A 88 22.25 -6.85 18.12
C ARG A 88 22.04 -5.64 19.04
N TYR A 89 21.75 -4.47 18.51
CA TYR A 89 21.18 -3.29 19.20
C TYR A 89 21.72 -2.92 20.60
N TYR A 90 22.53 -3.75 21.24
CA TYR A 90 23.07 -3.53 22.58
C TYR A 90 24.05 -2.35 22.66
N VAL A 91 24.75 -2.07 21.58
CA VAL A 91 25.76 -0.98 21.56
C VAL A 91 25.10 0.40 21.37
N ALA A 92 23.88 0.47 20.85
CA ALA A 92 23.18 1.75 20.62
C ALA A 92 22.57 2.38 21.90
N THR A 93 22.58 1.68 23.03
CA THR A 93 21.99 2.17 24.26
C THR A 93 22.95 2.97 25.17
N THR A 94 24.25 2.99 24.86
CA THR A 94 25.25 3.58 25.74
C THR A 94 25.74 4.98 25.32
N VAL A 95 25.41 5.45 24.12
CA VAL A 95 25.80 6.78 23.64
C VAL A 95 24.60 7.45 23.01
N ASN A 96 23.97 8.41 23.67
CA ASN A 96 23.03 9.46 23.18
C ASN A 96 22.39 9.27 21.78
N ALA A 97 22.29 8.03 21.30
CA ALA A 97 21.61 7.69 20.07
C ALA A 97 20.11 7.82 20.31
N GLY A 98 19.48 8.81 19.70
CA GLY A 98 18.03 9.01 19.75
C GLY A 98 17.30 7.68 19.57
N LYS A 99 16.23 7.46 20.32
CA LYS A 99 15.46 6.20 20.33
C LYS A 99 15.18 5.79 18.89
N VAL A 100 15.71 4.63 18.48
CA VAL A 100 15.42 4.06 17.14
C VAL A 100 13.92 3.83 17.06
N GLU A 101 13.27 4.39 16.06
CA GLU A 101 11.83 4.26 15.86
C GLU A 101 11.42 2.78 15.81
N TRP A 102 10.32 2.44 16.45
CA TRP A 102 9.78 1.07 16.50
C TRP A 102 9.55 0.50 15.08
N ALA A 103 8.98 1.30 14.19
CA ALA A 103 8.74 0.93 12.79
C ALA A 103 10.04 0.55 12.07
N SER A 104 11.14 1.31 12.29
CA SER A 104 12.45 1.00 11.69
C SER A 104 13.00 -0.36 12.12
N LYS A 105 12.77 -0.76 13.38
CA LYS A 105 13.22 -2.07 13.89
C LYS A 105 12.40 -3.23 13.31
N ASN A 106 11.13 -2.98 12.99
CA ASN A 106 10.16 -3.99 12.58
C ASN A 106 9.81 -3.94 11.08
N MET A 107 10.56 -3.17 10.26
CA MET A 107 10.26 -2.97 8.83
C MET A 107 10.10 -4.27 8.05
N LEU A 108 10.89 -5.31 8.36
CA LEU A 108 10.76 -6.60 7.68
C LEU A 108 9.44 -7.28 8.04
N VAL A 109 9.06 -7.29 9.32
CA VAL A 109 7.80 -7.90 9.77
C VAL A 109 6.61 -7.15 9.18
N LEU A 110 6.64 -5.82 9.21
CA LEU A 110 5.63 -4.98 8.57
C LEU A 110 5.55 -5.27 7.07
N GLY A 111 6.69 -5.38 6.38
CA GLY A 111 6.75 -5.72 4.97
C GLY A 111 6.14 -7.10 4.65
N ILE A 112 6.37 -8.11 5.50
CA ILE A 112 5.76 -9.44 5.33
C ILE A 112 4.23 -9.37 5.50
N ILE A 113 3.74 -8.67 6.52
CA ILE A 113 2.29 -8.48 6.72
C ILE A 113 1.68 -7.75 5.51
N ILE A 114 2.38 -6.75 4.97
CA ILE A 114 1.93 -6.02 3.77
C ILE A 114 1.89 -6.94 2.56
N CYS A 115 2.87 -7.80 2.36
CA CYS A 115 2.87 -8.78 1.26
C CYS A 115 1.70 -9.77 1.38
N LEU A 116 1.42 -10.28 2.59
CA LEU A 116 0.30 -11.19 2.82
C LEU A 116 -1.05 -10.50 2.57
N GLY A 117 -1.22 -9.27 3.06
CA GLY A 117 -2.41 -8.46 2.79
C GLY A 117 -2.57 -8.10 1.31
N LEU A 118 -1.46 -7.84 0.60
CA LEU A 118 -1.47 -7.62 -0.84
C LEU A 118 -1.94 -8.86 -1.60
N LEU A 119 -1.48 -10.06 -1.24
CA LEU A 119 -1.96 -11.30 -1.86
C LEU A 119 -3.46 -11.50 -1.62
N LEU A 120 -3.94 -11.25 -0.41
CA LEU A 120 -5.37 -11.29 -0.10
C LEU A 120 -6.15 -10.27 -0.94
N HIS A 121 -5.64 -9.04 -1.05
CA HIS A 121 -6.26 -7.98 -1.85
C HIS A 121 -6.30 -8.33 -3.35
N LEU A 122 -5.21 -8.85 -3.89
CA LEU A 122 -5.16 -9.29 -5.29
C LEU A 122 -6.16 -10.44 -5.54
N PHE A 123 -6.31 -11.36 -4.59
CA PHE A 123 -7.29 -12.43 -4.70
C PHE A 123 -8.73 -11.90 -4.65
N ASN A 124 -9.06 -11.02 -3.69
CA ASN A 124 -10.42 -10.51 -3.53
C ASN A 124 -10.87 -9.60 -4.69
N PHE A 125 -9.94 -8.84 -5.30
CA PHE A 125 -10.28 -7.84 -6.31
C PHE A 125 -9.65 -8.14 -7.67
N TRP A 126 -8.32 -8.11 -7.79
CA TRP A 126 -7.66 -8.21 -9.10
C TRP A 126 -7.97 -9.53 -9.82
N TYR A 127 -7.97 -10.65 -9.10
CA TYR A 127 -8.28 -11.97 -9.65
C TYR A 127 -9.73 -12.05 -10.14
N ASN A 128 -10.67 -11.50 -9.37
CA ASN A 128 -12.10 -11.54 -9.69
C ASN A 128 -12.53 -10.50 -10.71
N MET A 129 -11.72 -9.47 -10.93
CA MET A 129 -11.99 -8.37 -11.86
C MET A 129 -11.11 -8.48 -13.10
N MET A 130 -9.94 -7.82 -13.13
CA MET A 130 -9.09 -7.74 -14.31
C MET A 130 -8.65 -9.12 -14.85
N PHE A 131 -8.21 -10.03 -13.98
CA PHE A 131 -7.78 -11.35 -14.42
C PHE A 131 -8.97 -12.19 -14.95
N ALA A 132 -10.12 -12.13 -14.28
CA ALA A 132 -11.35 -12.81 -14.73
C ALA A 132 -11.80 -12.28 -16.10
N GLU A 133 -11.72 -10.97 -16.32
CA GLU A 133 -12.07 -10.34 -17.59
C GLU A 133 -11.12 -10.79 -18.73
N ILE A 134 -9.80 -10.80 -18.48
CA ILE A 134 -8.80 -11.26 -19.44
C ILE A 134 -9.00 -12.74 -19.81
N MET A 135 -9.32 -13.57 -18.82
CA MET A 135 -9.50 -15.02 -18.99
C MET A 135 -10.91 -15.45 -19.42
N GLY A 136 -11.86 -14.50 -19.44
CA GLY A 136 -13.23 -14.74 -19.91
C GLY A 136 -14.10 -15.57 -18.94
N PHE A 137 -13.87 -15.50 -17.63
CA PHE A 137 -14.74 -16.12 -16.63
C PHE A 137 -15.39 -15.07 -15.70
N SER A 138 -16.45 -15.49 -14.98
CA SER A 138 -17.12 -14.67 -13.99
C SER A 138 -16.97 -15.29 -12.59
N ALA A 139 -16.67 -14.45 -11.61
CA ALA A 139 -16.50 -14.84 -10.20
C ALA A 139 -17.73 -14.44 -9.34
N GLY A 140 -18.93 -14.67 -9.85
CA GLY A 140 -20.20 -14.36 -9.18
C GLY A 140 -20.81 -13.02 -9.61
N HIS A 141 -19.99 -12.04 -9.96
CA HIS A 141 -20.39 -10.74 -10.50
C HIS A 141 -19.69 -10.47 -11.84
N LEU A 142 -20.16 -9.47 -12.58
CA LEU A 142 -19.44 -9.00 -13.76
C LEU A 142 -18.08 -8.45 -13.34
N PRO A 143 -17.00 -8.73 -14.07
CA PRO A 143 -15.66 -8.21 -13.75
C PRO A 143 -15.58 -6.69 -13.61
N SER A 144 -16.45 -5.95 -14.28
CA SER A 144 -16.58 -4.49 -14.18
C SER A 144 -17.38 -4.01 -12.98
N ASP A 145 -18.12 -4.90 -12.28
CA ASP A 145 -18.91 -4.54 -11.10
C ASP A 145 -18.06 -4.56 -9.83
N GLY A 146 -17.07 -3.66 -9.78
CA GLY A 146 -16.19 -3.51 -8.62
C GLY A 146 -16.91 -3.13 -7.35
N PHE A 147 -18.07 -2.46 -7.46
CA PHE A 147 -18.88 -2.08 -6.32
C PHE A 147 -19.45 -3.29 -5.58
N ALA A 148 -19.96 -4.29 -6.32
CA ALA A 148 -20.43 -5.55 -5.74
C ALA A 148 -19.29 -6.31 -5.01
N PHE A 149 -18.07 -6.35 -5.59
CA PHE A 149 -16.92 -6.96 -4.92
C PHE A 149 -16.50 -6.23 -3.63
N ILE A 150 -16.64 -4.89 -3.55
CA ILE A 150 -16.44 -4.15 -2.31
C ILE A 150 -17.46 -4.56 -1.25
N ILE A 151 -18.75 -4.66 -1.62
CA ILE A 151 -19.82 -5.06 -0.72
C ILE A 151 -19.56 -6.46 -0.16
N ASP A 152 -19.32 -7.44 -1.03
CA ASP A 152 -19.08 -8.81 -0.63
C ASP A 152 -17.87 -8.97 0.28
N THR A 153 -16.78 -8.23 -0.03
CA THR A 153 -15.56 -8.30 0.76
C THR A 153 -15.75 -7.67 2.14
N PHE A 154 -16.33 -6.46 2.22
CA PHE A 154 -16.38 -5.73 3.49
C PHE A 154 -17.64 -5.96 4.30
N GLN A 155 -18.62 -6.71 3.81
CA GLN A 155 -19.69 -7.27 4.64
C GLN A 155 -19.27 -8.56 5.36
N ASN A 156 -18.13 -9.15 4.99
CA ASN A 156 -17.57 -10.29 5.70
C ASN A 156 -16.65 -9.80 6.83
N PRO A 157 -17.00 -10.06 8.11
CA PRO A 157 -16.24 -9.54 9.26
C PRO A 157 -14.79 -10.06 9.31
N VAL A 158 -14.51 -11.25 8.78
CA VAL A 158 -13.16 -11.81 8.73
C VAL A 158 -12.27 -10.96 7.82
N PHE A 159 -12.75 -10.62 6.63
CA PHE A 159 -12.00 -9.75 5.73
C PHE A 159 -11.83 -8.35 6.31
N VAL A 160 -12.87 -7.79 6.95
CA VAL A 160 -12.75 -6.47 7.62
C VAL A 160 -11.59 -6.47 8.61
N VAL A 161 -11.51 -7.46 9.51
CA VAL A 161 -10.44 -7.57 10.50
C VAL A 161 -9.07 -7.69 9.82
N LEU A 162 -8.94 -8.55 8.80
CA LEU A 162 -7.68 -8.73 8.07
C LEU A 162 -7.23 -7.44 7.38
N TYR A 163 -8.16 -6.71 6.74
CA TYR A 163 -7.85 -5.42 6.11
C TYR A 163 -7.49 -4.34 7.12
N LEU A 164 -8.12 -4.30 8.30
CA LEU A 164 -7.75 -3.36 9.36
C LEU A 164 -6.33 -3.61 9.88
N ILE A 165 -5.94 -4.87 10.09
CA ILE A 165 -4.57 -5.25 10.45
C ILE A 165 -3.60 -4.83 9.34
N TRP A 166 -3.96 -5.07 8.08
CA TRP A 166 -3.16 -4.70 6.92
C TRP A 166 -2.97 -3.20 6.80
N LEU A 167 -4.04 -2.40 6.93
CA LEU A 167 -3.96 -0.93 6.92
C LEU A 167 -3.08 -0.39 8.05
N CYS A 168 -3.15 -0.97 9.24
CA CYS A 168 -2.28 -0.63 10.35
C CYS A 168 -0.80 -0.89 10.02
N ALA A 169 -0.49 -2.05 9.42
CA ALA A 169 0.87 -2.38 8.99
C ALA A 169 1.38 -1.41 7.91
N ILE A 170 0.53 -1.06 6.92
CA ILE A 170 0.86 -0.08 5.88
C ILE A 170 1.13 1.29 6.52
N TRP A 171 0.32 1.74 7.47
CA TRP A 171 0.50 3.02 8.17
C TRP A 171 1.88 3.12 8.83
N PHE A 172 2.28 2.11 9.61
CA PHE A 172 3.60 2.07 10.24
C PHE A 172 4.73 2.00 9.21
N HIS A 173 4.55 1.23 8.14
CA HIS A 173 5.55 1.07 7.09
C HIS A 173 5.77 2.39 6.33
N LEU A 174 4.68 3.05 5.93
CA LEU A 174 4.75 4.28 5.16
C LEU A 174 5.21 5.48 5.99
N THR A 175 4.80 5.59 7.26
CA THR A 175 5.26 6.68 8.14
C THR A 175 6.76 6.69 8.29
N HIS A 176 7.40 5.52 8.38
CA HIS A 176 8.85 5.42 8.37
C HIS A 176 9.43 5.54 6.95
N GLY A 177 8.84 4.83 5.99
CA GLY A 177 9.34 4.75 4.61
C GLY A 177 9.39 6.11 3.90
N PHE A 178 8.38 6.96 4.11
CA PHE A 178 8.27 8.25 3.45
C PHE A 178 9.46 9.16 3.75
N TRP A 179 9.71 9.49 5.02
CA TRP A 179 10.82 10.39 5.36
C TRP A 179 12.19 9.75 5.11
N SER A 180 12.31 8.43 5.25
CA SER A 180 13.53 7.69 4.94
C SER A 180 13.88 7.76 3.45
N ALA A 181 12.87 7.73 2.57
CA ALA A 181 13.05 7.94 1.13
C ALA A 181 13.55 9.36 0.84
N MET A 182 12.96 10.40 1.45
CA MET A 182 13.42 11.78 1.32
C MET A 182 14.88 11.97 1.77
N GLN A 183 15.27 11.28 2.84
CA GLN A 183 16.65 11.29 3.33
C GLN A 183 17.60 10.61 2.32
N THR A 184 17.21 9.47 1.77
CA THR A 184 18.04 8.73 0.81
C THR A 184 18.26 9.51 -0.50
N LEU A 185 17.23 10.24 -0.94
CA LEU A 185 17.29 11.08 -2.15
C LEU A 185 18.05 12.40 -1.94
N GLY A 186 18.53 12.66 -0.73
CA GLY A 186 19.31 13.87 -0.43
C GLY A 186 18.47 15.15 -0.26
N ILE A 187 17.14 15.03 -0.18
CA ILE A 187 16.21 16.17 -0.04
C ILE A 187 15.99 16.52 1.44
N SER A 188 16.81 15.99 2.36
CA SER A 188 16.69 16.23 3.79
C SER A 188 17.99 16.78 4.40
N GLY A 189 17.98 18.06 4.79
CA GLY A 189 18.97 18.63 5.73
C GLY A 189 18.48 18.47 7.17
N LYS A 190 19.28 18.96 8.15
CA LYS A 190 18.93 18.86 9.58
C LYS A 190 17.52 19.39 9.91
N ILE A 191 17.12 20.52 9.30
CA ILE A 191 15.82 21.15 9.50
C ILE A 191 14.72 20.38 8.72
N TRP A 192 15.01 20.01 7.47
CA TRP A 192 14.05 19.35 6.59
C TRP A 192 13.72 17.93 7.04
N LEU A 193 14.64 17.21 7.69
CA LEU A 193 14.34 15.88 8.21
C LEU A 193 13.17 15.89 9.22
N CYS A 194 13.16 16.85 10.12
CA CYS A 194 12.06 17.01 11.08
C CYS A 194 10.74 17.36 10.36
N ARG A 195 10.81 18.27 9.39
CA ARG A 195 9.63 18.65 8.58
C ARG A 195 9.08 17.47 7.78
N TRP A 196 9.94 16.66 7.13
CA TRP A 196 9.51 15.49 6.38
C TRP A 196 8.86 14.43 7.25
N LYS A 197 9.29 14.26 8.50
CA LYS A 197 8.62 13.38 9.46
C LYS A 197 7.20 13.84 9.77
N TRP A 198 7.00 15.13 9.97
CA TRP A 198 5.67 15.72 10.21
C TRP A 198 4.78 15.66 8.96
N ILE A 199 5.27 16.14 7.82
CA ILE A 199 4.53 16.13 6.55
C ILE A 199 4.15 14.70 6.18
N GLY A 200 5.11 13.79 6.22
CA GLY A 200 4.86 12.37 5.91
C GLY A 200 3.90 11.71 6.89
N GLY A 201 4.03 12.02 8.18
CA GLY A 201 3.10 11.51 9.20
C GLY A 201 1.67 11.95 8.96
N ILE A 202 1.43 13.24 8.70
CA ILE A 202 0.10 13.78 8.40
C ILE A 202 -0.43 13.18 7.08
N TYR A 203 0.37 13.23 6.01
CA TYR A 203 -0.02 12.74 4.70
C TYR A 203 -0.41 11.24 4.73
N VAL A 204 0.44 10.40 5.31
CA VAL A 204 0.18 8.96 5.41
C VAL A 204 -1.03 8.68 6.29
N THR A 205 -1.21 9.44 7.38
CA THR A 205 -2.38 9.27 8.25
C THR A 205 -3.66 9.61 7.52
N LEU A 206 -3.72 10.73 6.77
CA LEU A 206 -4.88 11.08 5.96
C LEU A 206 -5.18 10.04 4.89
N LEU A 207 -4.15 9.53 4.22
CA LEU A 207 -4.27 8.46 3.22
C LEU A 207 -4.86 7.18 3.82
N MET A 208 -4.37 6.76 4.98
CA MET A 208 -4.89 5.56 5.66
C MET A 208 -6.28 5.75 6.22
N LEU A 209 -6.62 6.96 6.69
CA LEU A 209 -7.98 7.31 7.09
C LEU A 209 -8.95 7.23 5.91
N GLY A 210 -8.55 7.63 4.70
CA GLY A 210 -9.36 7.46 3.50
C GLY A 210 -9.75 6.00 3.27
N PHE A 211 -8.79 5.07 3.30
CA PHE A 211 -9.08 3.63 3.17
C PHE A 211 -9.88 3.09 4.35
N LEU A 212 -9.57 3.53 5.58
CA LEU A 212 -10.29 3.10 6.77
C LEU A 212 -11.77 3.47 6.70
N VAL A 213 -12.09 4.68 6.24
CA VAL A 213 -13.48 5.14 6.06
C VAL A 213 -14.18 4.26 5.04
N VAL A 214 -13.56 3.91 3.91
CA VAL A 214 -14.15 3.00 2.92
C VAL A 214 -14.46 1.65 3.56
N VAL A 215 -13.47 1.00 4.21
CA VAL A 215 -13.67 -0.31 4.83
C VAL A 215 -14.81 -0.28 5.86
N LEU A 216 -14.81 0.70 6.76
CA LEU A 216 -15.80 0.77 7.84
C LEU A 216 -17.20 1.16 7.33
N ALA A 217 -17.28 2.06 6.34
CA ALA A 217 -18.56 2.47 5.77
C ALA A 217 -19.31 1.30 5.11
N PHE A 218 -18.60 0.42 4.41
CA PHE A 218 -19.21 -0.79 3.84
C PHE A 218 -19.45 -1.88 4.90
N ALA A 219 -18.55 -2.05 5.86
CA ALA A 219 -18.71 -3.03 6.95
C ALA A 219 -19.94 -2.75 7.80
N PHE A 220 -20.19 -1.48 8.13
CA PHE A 220 -21.34 -1.06 8.94
C PHE A 220 -22.54 -0.60 8.11
N LYS A 221 -22.50 -0.77 6.78
CA LYS A 221 -23.57 -0.36 5.85
C LYS A 221 -23.91 1.14 5.94
N LEU A 222 -22.91 1.98 6.19
CA LEU A 222 -23.08 3.43 6.35
C LEU A 222 -22.82 4.20 5.04
N ALA A 223 -22.32 3.54 3.99
CA ALA A 223 -22.03 4.19 2.72
C ALA A 223 -23.33 4.67 2.05
N PRO A 224 -23.48 5.96 1.71
CA PRO A 224 -24.67 6.50 1.04
C PRO A 224 -25.00 5.77 -0.27
N SER A 225 -24.00 5.34 -1.01
CA SER A 225 -24.13 4.59 -2.27
C SER A 225 -24.89 3.27 -2.13
N LEU A 226 -24.87 2.64 -0.95
CA LEU A 226 -25.62 1.39 -0.70
C LEU A 226 -27.14 1.60 -0.76
N TYR A 227 -27.65 2.75 -0.35
CA TYR A 227 -29.08 3.06 -0.40
C TYR A 227 -29.56 3.22 -1.83
N CYS A 228 -28.76 3.84 -2.71
CA CYS A 228 -29.10 3.96 -4.12
C CYS A 228 -28.98 2.63 -4.86
N TYR A 229 -27.99 1.81 -4.55
CA TYR A 229 -27.81 0.49 -5.14
C TYR A 229 -28.93 -0.48 -4.78
N ALA A 230 -29.52 -0.36 -3.60
CA ALA A 230 -30.69 -1.15 -3.16
C ALA A 230 -32.04 -0.66 -3.74
N GLY A 231 -32.05 0.34 -4.63
CA GLY A 231 -33.28 0.85 -5.23
C GLY A 231 -34.12 1.75 -4.33
N CYS A 232 -33.53 2.32 -3.27
CA CYS A 232 -34.18 3.18 -2.30
C CYS A 232 -33.99 4.68 -2.60
N CYS A 233 -33.61 5.08 -3.82
CA CYS A 233 -33.55 6.47 -4.29
C CYS A 233 -34.73 6.82 -5.18
#